data_4430ab87a8343bd849579c8894246230
#
_entry.id   4430ab87a8343bd849579c8894246230
#
_cell.length_a   1.000
_cell.length_b   1.000
_cell.length_c   1.000
_cell.angle_alpha   90.00
_cell.angle_beta   90.00
_cell.angle_gamma   90.00
#
_symmetry.space_group_name_H-M   'P 1'
#
loop_
_entity.id
_entity.type
_entity.pdbx_description
1 polymer ?
#
loop_
_entity_poly.entity_id
_entity_poly.type
_entity_poly.pdbx_seq_one_letter_code
_entity_poly.pdbx_strand_id
1 'polypeptide(L)'
;MTKRELKPVNYVAYGLNDVLGAGSMAVISGWILFFYTTFCGLTTVQAASIFAIARILDAVASPLIGHISDGLGKTRIGKRFGRRRVFLLSSIPLLPSFALMWVSGQEYLYYLATYVFFELLYASVIIPYETLAAEMTDDFKKRAKLAGARILTGQISAIFAGILPSWIVGIAGGKDSASTFLVMGTIFSIAFMAVVFIVWAFTWERDPRELPEEEQSDSGWTILGTLKTLFLNLSSTLRIRAFRLHLGMYLGGYISQDIFNAAFTYFVVFAIGGTLVIASEMMALTYVAQLVAVAIAIPMVVRFGPAPSYRVAINFYILGILGLLSLYLLSDGFSRYWLIGALIFAGLGRGALNYIPWNTYNYMADVDQIVTARRREGSFAGVMTFIRKATQAVAVMFVGIVLEAGGFVSGAETQSEQAITTIAATLVIGPMLVLLLGFWVSTKFKISKDTHAVLMSEIERFKQGESTPSTSENRAIVEDLSGWPYEKLWGNNSVGRSVSEGGAPADGASRSGSPI
;
A
#
# COMPACT_ATOMS: atom_id res chain seq x y z
N MET A 1 -28.06 -9.80 -23.61
CA MET A 1 -26.65 -10.07 -24.03
C MET A 1 -26.06 -11.14 -23.13
N THR A 2 -25.35 -12.13 -23.67
CA THR A 2 -24.70 -13.19 -22.90
C THR A 2 -23.65 -12.57 -21.99
N LYS A 3 -23.79 -12.75 -20.65
CA LYS A 3 -22.75 -12.34 -19.68
C LYS A 3 -21.41 -12.97 -20.13
N ARG A 4 -20.39 -12.16 -20.35
CA ARG A 4 -19.05 -12.68 -20.68
C ARG A 4 -18.54 -13.53 -19.51
N GLU A 5 -18.17 -14.78 -19.78
CA GLU A 5 -17.61 -15.65 -18.77
C GLU A 5 -16.09 -15.41 -18.63
N LEU A 6 -15.63 -15.39 -17.38
CA LEU A 6 -14.21 -15.29 -17.05
C LEU A 6 -13.51 -16.61 -17.39
N LYS A 7 -12.54 -16.55 -18.30
CA LYS A 7 -11.64 -17.65 -18.67
C LYS A 7 -10.34 -17.55 -17.86
N PRO A 8 -9.56 -18.64 -17.72
CA PRO A 8 -8.26 -18.60 -17.01
C PRO A 8 -7.34 -17.47 -17.48
N VAL A 9 -7.30 -17.18 -18.78
CA VAL A 9 -6.49 -16.09 -19.35
C VAL A 9 -6.87 -14.71 -18.80
N ASN A 10 -8.13 -14.47 -18.44
CA ASN A 10 -8.56 -13.19 -17.89
C ASN A 10 -8.07 -12.97 -16.45
N TYR A 11 -7.96 -14.04 -15.65
CA TYR A 11 -7.37 -13.96 -14.31
C TYR A 11 -5.89 -13.63 -14.36
N VAL A 12 -5.16 -14.30 -15.26
CA VAL A 12 -3.73 -14.04 -15.47
C VAL A 12 -3.54 -12.61 -15.99
N ALA A 13 -4.25 -12.23 -17.04
CA ALA A 13 -4.16 -10.90 -17.63
C ALA A 13 -4.47 -9.80 -16.60
N TYR A 14 -5.53 -9.97 -15.81
CA TYR A 14 -5.84 -9.03 -14.74
C TYR A 14 -4.70 -8.96 -13.72
N GLY A 15 -4.18 -10.10 -13.25
CA GLY A 15 -3.08 -10.14 -12.29
C GLY A 15 -1.81 -9.46 -12.78
N LEU A 16 -1.49 -9.56 -14.07
CA LEU A 16 -0.27 -9.01 -14.67
C LEU A 16 -0.10 -7.50 -14.46
N ASN A 17 -1.18 -6.74 -14.23
CA ASN A 17 -1.04 -5.31 -13.94
C ASN A 17 -0.18 -5.02 -12.70
N ASP A 18 -0.06 -5.96 -11.78
CA ASP A 18 0.76 -5.77 -10.56
C ASP A 18 2.28 -5.85 -10.85
N VAL A 19 2.68 -6.17 -12.07
CA VAL A 19 4.05 -5.89 -12.55
C VAL A 19 4.29 -4.37 -12.53
N LEU A 20 3.31 -3.57 -13.00
CA LEU A 20 3.34 -2.12 -12.82
C LEU A 20 3.03 -1.75 -11.36
N GLY A 21 2.00 -2.34 -10.73
CA GLY A 21 1.58 -2.03 -9.37
C GLY A 21 2.70 -2.24 -8.34
N ALA A 22 2.84 -3.46 -7.86
CA ALA A 22 3.83 -3.81 -6.84
C ALA A 22 5.27 -3.80 -7.37
N GLY A 23 5.49 -4.15 -8.65
CA GLY A 23 6.81 -4.21 -9.24
C GLY A 23 7.50 -2.84 -9.31
N SER A 24 6.81 -1.80 -9.83
CA SER A 24 7.38 -0.46 -9.87
C SER A 24 7.69 0.08 -8.47
N MET A 25 6.80 -0.19 -7.51
CA MET A 25 6.99 0.24 -6.12
C MET A 25 8.18 -0.47 -5.46
N ALA A 26 8.40 -1.75 -5.76
CA ALA A 26 9.56 -2.48 -5.26
C ALA A 26 10.87 -1.93 -5.85
N VAL A 27 10.90 -1.62 -7.15
CA VAL A 27 12.05 -0.97 -7.79
C VAL A 27 12.33 0.40 -7.17
N ILE A 28 11.30 1.24 -7.07
CA ILE A 28 11.43 2.60 -6.53
C ILE A 28 11.89 2.57 -5.07
N SER A 29 11.20 1.81 -4.21
CA SER A 29 11.51 1.80 -2.78
C SER A 29 12.86 1.18 -2.43
N GLY A 30 13.36 0.26 -3.28
CA GLY A 30 14.65 -0.38 -3.07
C GLY A 30 15.84 0.38 -3.63
N TRP A 31 15.65 1.14 -4.72
CA TRP A 31 16.78 1.61 -5.51
C TRP A 31 16.81 3.11 -5.76
N ILE A 32 15.67 3.83 -5.77
CA ILE A 32 15.64 5.21 -6.27
C ILE A 32 16.48 6.16 -5.40
N LEU A 33 16.39 6.05 -4.07
CA LEU A 33 17.14 6.89 -3.16
C LEU A 33 18.65 6.68 -3.31
N PHE A 34 19.06 5.41 -3.37
CA PHE A 34 20.45 5.01 -3.60
C PHE A 34 20.96 5.50 -4.96
N PHE A 35 20.18 5.34 -6.04
CA PHE A 35 20.56 5.79 -7.37
C PHE A 35 20.75 7.31 -7.42
N TYR A 36 19.82 8.08 -6.88
CA TYR A 36 19.90 9.55 -6.92
C TYR A 36 21.08 10.10 -6.11
N THR A 37 21.41 9.49 -5.00
CA THR A 37 22.53 9.95 -4.16
C THR A 37 23.88 9.45 -4.64
N THR A 38 23.96 8.21 -5.13
CA THR A 38 25.25 7.59 -5.49
C THR A 38 25.68 7.94 -6.92
N PHE A 39 24.72 8.00 -7.86
CA PHE A 39 25.03 8.15 -9.29
C PHE A 39 24.57 9.48 -9.90
N CYS A 40 23.69 10.23 -9.22
CA CYS A 40 23.17 11.49 -9.75
C CYS A 40 23.66 12.73 -9.00
N GLY A 41 24.41 12.55 -7.91
CA GLY A 41 25.00 13.66 -7.15
C GLY A 41 24.01 14.49 -6.33
N LEU A 42 22.76 14.04 -6.17
CA LEU A 42 21.80 14.70 -5.29
C LEU A 42 22.14 14.44 -3.83
N THR A 43 21.89 15.42 -2.94
CA THR A 43 21.97 15.14 -1.50
C THR A 43 20.88 14.16 -1.07
N THR A 44 21.05 13.51 0.08
CA THR A 44 20.04 12.53 0.56
C THR A 44 18.70 13.21 0.84
N VAL A 45 18.70 14.47 1.31
CA VAL A 45 17.48 15.26 1.52
C VAL A 45 16.84 15.63 0.17
N GLN A 46 17.61 16.01 -0.84
CA GLN A 46 17.07 16.26 -2.18
C GLN A 46 16.42 15.02 -2.77
N ALA A 47 17.10 13.88 -2.75
CA ALA A 47 16.59 12.62 -3.27
C ALA A 47 15.31 12.17 -2.53
N ALA A 48 15.31 12.27 -1.19
CA ALA A 48 14.14 11.95 -0.38
C ALA A 48 12.97 12.93 -0.60
N SER A 49 13.27 14.23 -0.83
CA SER A 49 12.21 15.22 -1.11
C SER A 49 11.50 14.99 -2.43
N ILE A 50 12.20 14.52 -3.46
CA ILE A 50 11.59 14.13 -4.74
C ILE A 50 10.54 13.03 -4.50
N PHE A 51 10.94 11.98 -3.77
CA PHE A 51 10.03 10.90 -3.42
C PHE A 51 8.84 11.41 -2.60
N ALA A 52 9.08 12.20 -1.55
CA ALA A 52 8.04 12.70 -0.66
C ALA A 52 7.03 13.59 -1.38
N ILE A 53 7.49 14.54 -2.20
CA ILE A 53 6.63 15.44 -2.98
C ILE A 53 5.76 14.63 -3.95
N ALA A 54 6.34 13.70 -4.69
CA ALA A 54 5.59 12.88 -5.65
C ALA A 54 4.52 12.02 -4.95
N ARG A 55 4.83 11.43 -3.78
CA ARG A 55 3.87 10.65 -2.98
C ARG A 55 2.72 11.48 -2.42
N ILE A 56 3.01 12.70 -1.98
CA ILE A 56 1.96 13.62 -1.51
C ILE A 56 1.05 14.03 -2.68
N LEU A 57 1.62 14.36 -3.83
CA LEU A 57 0.85 14.69 -5.03
C LEU A 57 0.00 13.52 -5.50
N ASP A 58 0.53 12.30 -5.51
CA ASP A 58 -0.22 11.09 -5.83
C ASP A 58 -1.38 10.85 -4.83
N ALA A 59 -1.17 11.07 -3.53
CA ALA A 59 -2.22 10.93 -2.54
C ALA A 59 -3.40 11.89 -2.77
N VAL A 60 -3.11 13.10 -3.26
CA VAL A 60 -4.14 14.11 -3.61
C VAL A 60 -4.75 13.82 -4.99
N ALA A 61 -3.95 13.43 -5.97
CA ALA A 61 -4.40 13.17 -7.33
C ALA A 61 -5.28 11.92 -7.43
N SER A 62 -5.04 10.91 -6.60
CA SER A 62 -5.74 9.63 -6.65
C SER A 62 -7.28 9.75 -6.58
N PRO A 63 -7.89 10.45 -5.63
CA PRO A 63 -9.34 10.65 -5.61
C PRO A 63 -9.86 11.42 -6.83
N LEU A 64 -9.07 12.36 -7.36
CA LEU A 64 -9.43 13.15 -8.54
C LEU A 64 -9.47 12.28 -9.79
N ILE A 65 -8.46 11.43 -9.98
CA ILE A 65 -8.39 10.48 -11.09
C ILE A 65 -9.56 9.49 -11.05
N GLY A 66 -9.89 8.97 -9.86
CA GLY A 66 -11.05 8.10 -9.69
C GLY A 66 -12.33 8.77 -10.18
N HIS A 67 -12.57 9.99 -9.75
CA HIS A 67 -13.75 10.75 -10.17
C HIS A 67 -13.76 11.06 -11.66
N ILE A 68 -12.64 11.53 -12.23
CA ILE A 68 -12.52 11.78 -13.67
C ILE A 68 -12.81 10.50 -14.47
N SER A 69 -12.29 9.36 -14.00
CA SER A 69 -12.53 8.05 -14.62
C SER A 69 -14.02 7.70 -14.65
N ASP A 70 -14.75 7.92 -13.56
CA ASP A 70 -16.18 7.65 -13.49
C ASP A 70 -16.99 8.60 -14.41
N GLY A 71 -16.61 9.87 -14.49
CA GLY A 71 -17.26 10.87 -15.35
C GLY A 71 -17.06 10.67 -16.86
N LEU A 72 -15.97 10.01 -17.27
CA LEU A 72 -15.65 9.78 -18.69
C LEU A 72 -16.67 8.95 -19.45
N GLY A 73 -17.48 8.13 -18.76
CA GLY A 73 -18.54 7.34 -19.40
C GLY A 73 -19.54 8.14 -20.22
N LYS A 74 -19.73 9.43 -19.92
CA LYS A 74 -20.62 10.37 -20.63
C LYS A 74 -20.01 10.92 -21.91
N THR A 75 -18.69 10.85 -22.06
CA THR A 75 -17.97 11.42 -23.22
C THR A 75 -17.97 10.48 -24.43
N ARG A 76 -17.74 11.03 -25.62
CA ARG A 76 -17.59 10.22 -26.86
C ARG A 76 -16.43 9.23 -26.78
N ILE A 77 -15.35 9.60 -26.09
CA ILE A 77 -14.14 8.78 -25.94
C ILE A 77 -14.45 7.61 -24.99
N GLY A 78 -15.06 7.88 -23.84
CA GLY A 78 -15.44 6.85 -22.87
C GLY A 78 -16.46 5.86 -23.43
N LYS A 79 -17.41 6.32 -24.24
CA LYS A 79 -18.37 5.43 -24.94
C LYS A 79 -17.71 4.52 -25.97
N ARG A 80 -16.61 4.95 -26.61
CA ARG A 80 -15.91 4.18 -27.66
C ARG A 80 -14.90 3.19 -27.07
N PHE A 81 -14.12 3.62 -26.07
CA PHE A 81 -12.98 2.86 -25.55
C PHE A 81 -13.22 2.28 -24.13
N GLY A 82 -14.32 2.63 -23.49
CA GLY A 82 -14.61 2.36 -22.09
C GLY A 82 -14.18 3.52 -21.18
N ARG A 83 -14.93 3.79 -20.10
CA ARG A 83 -14.69 4.90 -19.17
C ARG A 83 -13.36 4.75 -18.41
N ARG A 84 -12.98 3.52 -18.07
CA ARG A 84 -11.77 3.14 -17.32
C ARG A 84 -10.67 2.62 -18.22
N ARG A 85 -11.03 1.84 -19.24
CA ARG A 85 -10.09 1.25 -20.18
C ARG A 85 -9.38 2.29 -21.06
N VAL A 86 -9.95 3.46 -21.25
CA VAL A 86 -9.29 4.57 -21.96
C VAL A 86 -8.03 5.03 -21.23
N PHE A 87 -8.02 5.03 -19.88
CA PHE A 87 -6.84 5.37 -19.09
C PHE A 87 -5.72 4.34 -19.30
N LEU A 88 -6.06 3.05 -19.31
CA LEU A 88 -5.08 1.99 -19.61
C LEU A 88 -4.48 2.19 -21.00
N LEU A 89 -5.32 2.40 -22.01
CA LEU A 89 -4.86 2.55 -23.40
C LEU A 89 -3.99 3.80 -23.60
N SER A 90 -4.42 4.95 -23.06
CA SER A 90 -3.71 6.22 -23.21
C SER A 90 -2.38 6.27 -22.43
N SER A 91 -2.23 5.48 -21.37
CA SER A 91 -1.01 5.43 -20.60
C SER A 91 0.11 4.61 -21.26
N ILE A 92 -0.22 3.62 -22.12
CA ILE A 92 0.77 2.73 -22.74
C ILE A 92 1.94 3.51 -23.38
N PRO A 93 1.73 4.50 -24.26
CA PRO A 93 2.84 5.24 -24.89
C PRO A 93 3.60 6.14 -23.91
N LEU A 94 3.08 6.40 -22.71
CA LEU A 94 3.67 7.27 -21.70
C LEU A 94 4.48 6.47 -20.64
N LEU A 95 4.26 5.16 -20.52
CA LEU A 95 4.97 4.30 -19.55
C LEU A 95 6.50 4.29 -19.70
N PRO A 96 7.11 4.55 -20.90
CA PRO A 96 8.55 4.75 -21.00
C PRO A 96 9.11 5.87 -20.12
N SER A 97 8.26 6.77 -19.62
CA SER A 97 8.66 7.79 -18.63
C SER A 97 9.30 7.20 -17.37
N PHE A 98 9.01 5.94 -17.03
CA PHE A 98 9.70 5.27 -15.94
C PHE A 98 11.21 5.16 -16.15
N ALA A 99 11.66 4.93 -17.40
CA ALA A 99 13.07 4.88 -17.71
C ALA A 99 13.75 6.26 -17.56
N LEU A 100 13.01 7.36 -17.78
CA LEU A 100 13.56 8.72 -17.64
C LEU A 100 14.01 9.03 -16.21
N MET A 101 13.39 8.41 -15.19
CA MET A 101 13.77 8.57 -13.79
C MET A 101 15.18 8.03 -13.50
N TRP A 102 15.71 7.15 -14.35
CA TRP A 102 16.98 6.44 -14.20
C TRP A 102 18.10 6.98 -15.09
N VAL A 103 17.92 8.14 -15.72
CA VAL A 103 18.95 8.82 -16.48
C VAL A 103 19.84 9.59 -15.53
N SER A 104 21.15 9.28 -15.48
CA SER A 104 22.13 9.99 -14.65
C SER A 104 22.56 11.34 -15.24
N GLY A 105 23.19 12.19 -14.42
CA GLY A 105 23.77 13.46 -14.87
C GLY A 105 22.78 14.59 -15.11
N GLN A 106 21.60 14.50 -14.51
CA GLN A 106 20.56 15.53 -14.61
C GLN A 106 20.45 16.33 -13.30
N GLU A 107 19.74 17.46 -13.34
CA GLU A 107 19.50 18.31 -12.19
C GLU A 107 18.26 17.89 -11.39
N TYR A 108 18.15 18.40 -10.15
CA TYR A 108 17.04 18.12 -9.22
C TYR A 108 15.65 18.26 -9.87
N LEU A 109 15.42 19.35 -10.62
CA LEU A 109 14.10 19.59 -11.24
C LEU A 109 13.75 18.56 -12.31
N TYR A 110 14.73 18.01 -13.03
CA TYR A 110 14.49 16.91 -13.97
C TYR A 110 13.99 15.66 -13.24
N TYR A 111 14.65 15.26 -12.16
CA TYR A 111 14.25 14.09 -11.39
C TYR A 111 12.90 14.30 -10.70
N LEU A 112 12.64 15.48 -10.16
CA LEU A 112 11.34 15.82 -9.60
C LEU A 112 10.23 15.74 -10.66
N ALA A 113 10.45 16.34 -11.82
CA ALA A 113 9.46 16.37 -12.90
C ALA A 113 9.16 14.96 -13.45
N THR A 114 10.20 14.17 -13.75
CA THR A 114 10.05 12.81 -14.29
C THR A 114 9.39 11.87 -13.27
N TYR A 115 9.75 11.98 -12.00
CA TYR A 115 9.17 11.17 -10.95
C TYR A 115 7.69 11.54 -10.70
N VAL A 116 7.36 12.82 -10.56
CA VAL A 116 5.97 13.29 -10.41
C VAL A 116 5.12 12.89 -11.62
N PHE A 117 5.66 13.03 -12.83
CA PHE A 117 4.95 12.61 -14.04
C PHE A 117 4.63 11.11 -14.01
N PHE A 118 5.62 10.26 -13.66
CA PHE A 118 5.40 8.82 -13.55
C PHE A 118 4.38 8.47 -12.45
N GLU A 119 4.42 9.12 -11.28
CA GLU A 119 3.46 8.86 -10.20
C GLU A 119 2.02 9.21 -10.61
N LEU A 120 1.81 10.32 -11.31
CA LEU A 120 0.49 10.68 -11.82
C LEU A 120 0.01 9.70 -12.90
N LEU A 121 0.93 9.25 -13.76
CA LEU A 121 0.64 8.23 -14.76
C LEU A 121 0.31 6.89 -14.11
N TYR A 122 1.08 6.48 -13.11
CA TYR A 122 0.85 5.29 -12.30
C TYR A 122 -0.55 5.31 -11.67
N ALA A 123 -0.92 6.42 -11.01
CA ALA A 123 -2.26 6.58 -10.44
C ALA A 123 -3.35 6.49 -11.51
N SER A 124 -3.11 7.07 -12.69
CA SER A 124 -4.05 7.03 -13.83
C SER A 124 -4.30 5.62 -14.37
N VAL A 125 -3.36 4.69 -14.17
CA VAL A 125 -3.54 3.28 -14.52
C VAL A 125 -4.16 2.50 -13.38
N ILE A 126 -3.59 2.59 -12.17
CA ILE A 126 -3.95 1.73 -11.03
C ILE A 126 -5.37 1.98 -10.55
N ILE A 127 -5.81 3.22 -10.44
CA ILE A 127 -7.12 3.55 -9.88
C ILE A 127 -8.27 3.03 -10.75
N PRO A 128 -8.33 3.29 -12.07
CA PRO A 128 -9.33 2.69 -12.93
C PRO A 128 -9.22 1.16 -13.00
N TYR A 129 -8.00 0.62 -12.99
CA TYR A 129 -7.77 -0.82 -13.02
C TYR A 129 -8.33 -1.54 -11.79
N GLU A 130 -8.15 -1.01 -10.57
CA GLU A 130 -8.62 -1.66 -9.34
C GLU A 130 -10.13 -1.88 -9.33
N THR A 131 -10.87 -1.03 -10.00
CA THR A 131 -12.33 -1.14 -10.10
C THR A 131 -12.80 -2.14 -11.16
N LEU A 132 -11.95 -2.53 -12.13
CA LEU A 132 -12.32 -3.48 -13.20
C LEU A 132 -12.75 -4.85 -12.68
N ALA A 133 -12.20 -5.31 -11.55
CA ALA A 133 -12.61 -6.60 -10.97
C ALA A 133 -14.10 -6.63 -10.62
N ALA A 134 -14.65 -5.52 -10.13
CA ALA A 134 -16.06 -5.38 -9.81
C ALA A 134 -16.93 -5.26 -11.07
N GLU A 135 -16.35 -4.73 -12.15
CA GLU A 135 -17.02 -4.62 -13.45
C GLU A 135 -17.07 -5.95 -14.23
N MET A 136 -16.01 -6.76 -14.10
CA MET A 136 -15.89 -8.02 -14.83
C MET A 136 -16.81 -9.13 -14.28
N THR A 137 -17.16 -9.09 -12.99
CA THR A 137 -18.00 -10.14 -12.38
C THR A 137 -18.64 -9.69 -11.06
N ASP A 138 -19.85 -10.22 -10.80
CA ASP A 138 -20.54 -10.08 -9.51
C ASP A 138 -20.27 -11.26 -8.56
N ASP A 139 -19.68 -12.34 -9.08
CA ASP A 139 -19.39 -13.55 -8.31
C ASP A 139 -18.22 -13.31 -7.34
N PHE A 140 -18.49 -13.44 -6.05
CA PHE A 140 -17.51 -13.27 -4.99
C PHE A 140 -16.27 -14.17 -5.15
N LYS A 141 -16.46 -15.45 -5.52
CA LYS A 141 -15.34 -16.40 -5.71
C LYS A 141 -14.47 -16.01 -6.90
N LYS A 142 -15.08 -15.51 -7.98
CA LYS A 142 -14.35 -15.03 -9.16
C LYS A 142 -13.58 -13.76 -8.85
N ARG A 143 -14.15 -12.80 -8.09
CA ARG A 143 -13.43 -11.61 -7.61
C ARG A 143 -12.24 -11.98 -6.72
N ALA A 144 -12.41 -12.92 -5.80
CA ALA A 144 -11.32 -13.41 -4.96
C ALA A 144 -10.17 -14.04 -5.78
N LYS A 145 -10.48 -14.77 -6.87
CA LYS A 145 -9.45 -15.30 -7.79
C LYS A 145 -8.71 -14.19 -8.54
N LEU A 146 -9.40 -13.12 -8.98
CA LEU A 146 -8.76 -11.94 -9.60
C LEU A 146 -7.79 -11.28 -8.62
N ALA A 147 -8.23 -11.04 -7.39
CA ALA A 147 -7.38 -10.47 -6.34
C ALA A 147 -6.17 -11.38 -6.01
N GLY A 148 -6.38 -12.70 -5.94
CA GLY A 148 -5.31 -13.68 -5.72
C GLY A 148 -4.26 -13.67 -6.83
N ALA A 149 -4.69 -13.62 -8.09
CA ALA A 149 -3.79 -13.51 -9.24
C ALA A 149 -2.94 -12.23 -9.18
N ARG A 150 -3.55 -11.10 -8.80
CA ARG A 150 -2.88 -9.82 -8.59
C ARG A 150 -1.79 -9.91 -7.52
N ILE A 151 -2.14 -10.43 -6.33
CA ILE A 151 -1.20 -10.56 -5.22
C ILE A 151 0.00 -11.45 -5.61
N LEU A 152 -0.27 -12.60 -6.25
CA LEU A 152 0.79 -13.50 -6.69
C LEU A 152 1.73 -12.86 -7.70
N THR A 153 1.19 -12.19 -8.71
CA THR A 153 2.00 -11.46 -9.71
C THR A 153 2.82 -10.36 -9.06
N GLY A 154 2.24 -9.63 -8.11
CA GLY A 154 2.94 -8.57 -7.37
C GLY A 154 4.15 -9.10 -6.61
N GLN A 155 4.03 -10.24 -5.92
CA GLN A 155 5.15 -10.87 -5.21
C GLN A 155 6.26 -11.33 -6.18
N ILE A 156 5.89 -11.95 -7.30
CA ILE A 156 6.84 -12.37 -8.33
C ILE A 156 7.57 -11.14 -8.89
N SER A 157 6.86 -10.06 -9.19
CA SER A 157 7.44 -8.82 -9.70
C SER A 157 8.40 -8.17 -8.71
N ALA A 158 8.10 -8.20 -7.41
CA ALA A 158 9.01 -7.69 -6.38
C ALA A 158 10.31 -8.50 -6.31
N ILE A 159 10.25 -9.83 -6.47
CA ILE A 159 11.45 -10.68 -6.57
C ILE A 159 12.30 -10.26 -7.78
N PHE A 160 11.68 -10.05 -8.95
CA PHE A 160 12.39 -9.57 -10.13
C PHE A 160 12.97 -8.16 -9.94
N ALA A 161 12.23 -7.26 -9.29
CA ALA A 161 12.72 -5.93 -8.92
C ALA A 161 13.97 -5.98 -8.03
N GLY A 162 14.04 -6.97 -7.15
CA GLY A 162 15.21 -7.21 -6.31
C GLY A 162 16.41 -7.75 -7.10
N ILE A 163 16.23 -8.80 -7.93
CA ILE A 163 17.33 -9.52 -8.55
C ILE A 163 17.87 -8.88 -9.84
N LEU A 164 17.06 -8.08 -10.55
CA LEU A 164 17.40 -7.59 -11.88
C LEU A 164 18.69 -6.75 -11.92
N PRO A 165 19.01 -5.85 -10.97
CA PRO A 165 20.29 -5.14 -10.97
C PRO A 165 21.49 -6.08 -10.96
N SER A 166 21.47 -7.17 -10.18
CA SER A 166 22.59 -8.12 -10.14
C SER A 166 22.80 -8.83 -11.47
N TRP A 167 21.72 -9.20 -12.17
CA TRP A 167 21.80 -9.82 -13.49
C TRP A 167 22.39 -8.86 -14.53
N ILE A 168 21.97 -7.58 -14.51
CA ILE A 168 22.48 -6.55 -15.44
C ILE A 168 23.97 -6.34 -15.20
N VAL A 169 24.41 -6.20 -13.93
CA VAL A 169 25.82 -6.04 -13.58
C VAL A 169 26.62 -7.27 -14.01
N GLY A 170 26.09 -8.49 -13.81
CA GLY A 170 26.73 -9.73 -14.26
C GLY A 170 26.96 -9.78 -15.78
N ILE A 171 25.97 -9.36 -16.56
CA ILE A 171 26.07 -9.29 -18.04
C ILE A 171 27.04 -8.17 -18.48
N ALA A 172 27.07 -7.04 -17.74
CA ALA A 172 27.93 -5.91 -18.04
C ALA A 172 29.40 -6.09 -17.61
N GLY A 173 29.80 -7.27 -17.20
CA GLY A 173 31.18 -7.58 -16.79
C GLY A 173 31.55 -7.18 -15.36
N GLY A 174 30.58 -7.08 -14.48
CA GLY A 174 30.78 -6.94 -13.04
C GLY A 174 31.05 -5.52 -12.53
N LYS A 175 30.88 -4.48 -13.34
CA LYS A 175 31.06 -3.08 -12.92
C LYS A 175 29.72 -2.43 -12.58
N ASP A 176 29.64 -1.92 -11.37
CA ASP A 176 28.52 -1.10 -10.93
C ASP A 176 28.56 0.26 -11.65
N SER A 177 27.45 0.66 -12.28
CA SER A 177 27.39 1.93 -13.01
C SER A 177 25.96 2.46 -13.06
N ALA A 178 25.83 3.76 -13.32
CA ALA A 178 24.54 4.40 -13.54
C ALA A 178 23.73 3.74 -14.68
N SER A 179 24.41 3.19 -15.69
CA SER A 179 23.76 2.49 -16.81
C SER A 179 23.00 1.24 -16.37
N THR A 180 23.40 0.57 -15.30
CA THR A 180 22.66 -0.57 -14.70
C THR A 180 21.22 -0.19 -14.40
N PHE A 181 21.02 0.97 -13.79
CA PHE A 181 19.70 1.46 -13.43
C PHE A 181 18.88 1.93 -14.64
N LEU A 182 19.53 2.56 -15.64
CA LEU A 182 18.86 2.94 -16.87
C LEU A 182 18.37 1.70 -17.65
N VAL A 183 19.21 0.66 -17.75
CA VAL A 183 18.82 -0.61 -18.38
C VAL A 183 17.69 -1.28 -17.61
N MET A 184 17.76 -1.32 -16.28
CA MET A 184 16.67 -1.81 -15.42
C MET A 184 15.36 -1.02 -15.67
N GLY A 185 15.43 0.30 -15.64
CA GLY A 185 14.27 1.17 -15.89
C GLY A 185 13.67 0.95 -17.28
N THR A 186 14.51 0.73 -18.31
CA THR A 186 14.07 0.44 -19.68
C THR A 186 13.38 -0.92 -19.77
N ILE A 187 13.94 -1.97 -19.15
CA ILE A 187 13.33 -3.31 -19.11
C ILE A 187 11.94 -3.24 -18.45
N PHE A 188 11.84 -2.58 -17.28
CA PHE A 188 10.55 -2.41 -16.61
C PHE A 188 9.57 -1.56 -17.43
N SER A 189 10.02 -0.50 -18.10
CA SER A 189 9.18 0.31 -18.99
C SER A 189 8.54 -0.53 -20.08
N ILE A 190 9.32 -1.38 -20.75
CA ILE A 190 8.84 -2.28 -21.79
C ILE A 190 7.87 -3.31 -21.20
N ALA A 191 8.20 -3.88 -20.04
CA ALA A 191 7.32 -4.80 -19.34
C ALA A 191 5.99 -4.13 -18.95
N PHE A 192 6.01 -2.90 -18.44
CA PHE A 192 4.80 -2.14 -18.10
C PHE A 192 3.91 -1.89 -19.31
N MET A 193 4.50 -1.48 -20.45
CA MET A 193 3.74 -1.32 -21.70
C MET A 193 3.06 -2.62 -22.11
N ALA A 194 3.80 -3.73 -22.09
CA ALA A 194 3.29 -5.04 -22.48
C ALA A 194 2.16 -5.52 -21.57
N VAL A 195 2.34 -5.42 -20.24
CA VAL A 195 1.33 -5.90 -19.28
C VAL A 195 0.08 -5.02 -19.29
N VAL A 196 0.22 -3.69 -19.36
CA VAL A 196 -0.95 -2.79 -19.45
C VAL A 196 -1.72 -3.01 -20.74
N PHE A 197 -1.02 -3.27 -21.85
CA PHE A 197 -1.68 -3.65 -23.11
C PHE A 197 -2.45 -4.98 -22.97
N ILE A 198 -1.85 -6.02 -22.36
CA ILE A 198 -2.51 -7.30 -22.10
C ILE A 198 -3.73 -7.10 -21.21
N VAL A 199 -3.61 -6.32 -20.15
CA VAL A 199 -4.75 -6.00 -19.26
C VAL A 199 -5.85 -5.33 -20.07
N TRP A 200 -5.53 -4.30 -20.86
CA TRP A 200 -6.49 -3.61 -21.70
C TRP A 200 -7.18 -4.56 -22.69
N ALA A 201 -6.44 -5.47 -23.30
CA ALA A 201 -6.96 -6.39 -24.32
C ALA A 201 -7.88 -7.49 -23.72
N PHE A 202 -7.58 -7.99 -22.52
CA PHE A 202 -8.25 -9.16 -21.94
C PHE A 202 -9.18 -8.83 -20.76
N THR A 203 -9.36 -7.54 -20.41
CA THR A 203 -10.36 -7.09 -19.43
C THR A 203 -11.49 -6.33 -20.10
N TRP A 204 -12.61 -6.15 -19.42
CA TRP A 204 -13.78 -5.41 -19.92
C TRP A 204 -14.49 -4.68 -18.79
N GLU A 205 -15.29 -3.71 -19.17
CA GLU A 205 -16.20 -2.96 -18.31
C GLU A 205 -17.64 -3.42 -18.55
N ARG A 206 -18.52 -3.16 -17.59
CA ARG A 206 -19.98 -3.31 -17.79
C ARG A 206 -20.47 -2.31 -18.81
N ASP A 207 -21.57 -2.66 -19.46
CA ASP A 207 -22.27 -1.71 -20.32
C ASP A 207 -22.77 -0.54 -19.43
N PRO A 208 -22.53 0.71 -19.80
CA PRO A 208 -23.04 1.87 -19.07
C PRO A 208 -24.55 1.85 -18.81
N ARG A 209 -25.30 1.10 -19.63
CA ARG A 209 -26.76 0.92 -19.49
C ARG A 209 -27.16 -0.02 -18.35
N GLU A 210 -26.23 -0.84 -17.87
CA GLU A 210 -26.45 -1.79 -16.76
C GLU A 210 -26.03 -1.19 -15.41
N LEU A 211 -25.52 0.06 -15.40
CA LEU A 211 -25.15 0.74 -14.18
C LEU A 211 -26.39 1.31 -13.47
N PRO A 212 -26.42 1.29 -12.10
CA PRO A 212 -27.47 1.93 -11.33
C PRO A 212 -27.59 3.41 -11.67
N GLU A 213 -28.84 3.95 -11.64
CA GLU A 213 -29.11 5.36 -11.95
C GLU A 213 -28.34 6.34 -11.03
N GLU A 214 -28.04 5.93 -9.80
CA GLU A 214 -27.24 6.69 -8.85
C GLU A 214 -25.80 6.92 -9.34
N GLU A 215 -25.19 5.96 -10.07
CA GLU A 215 -23.89 6.14 -10.71
C GLU A 215 -23.96 7.00 -12.00
N GLN A 216 -25.16 7.25 -12.51
CA GLN A 216 -25.39 8.09 -13.69
C GLN A 216 -25.69 9.55 -13.33
N SER A 217 -25.99 9.85 -12.07
CA SER A 217 -26.35 11.20 -11.62
C SER A 217 -25.16 12.15 -11.64
N ASP A 218 -25.42 13.37 -12.09
CA ASP A 218 -24.45 14.47 -12.07
C ASP A 218 -24.42 15.08 -10.66
N SER A 219 -23.67 14.49 -9.74
CA SER A 219 -23.31 15.21 -8.53
C SER A 219 -22.35 16.31 -8.96
N GLY A 220 -22.76 17.59 -8.81
CA GLY A 220 -21.94 18.77 -9.12
C GLY A 220 -20.57 18.70 -8.46
N TRP A 221 -19.63 18.06 -9.14
CA TRP A 221 -18.32 17.74 -8.61
C TRP A 221 -17.43 18.97 -8.53
N THR A 222 -16.77 19.11 -7.39
CA THR A 222 -15.71 20.10 -7.21
C THR A 222 -14.52 19.42 -6.50
N ILE A 223 -13.30 19.82 -6.88
CA ILE A 223 -12.08 19.37 -6.21
C ILE A 223 -12.18 19.55 -4.70
N LEU A 224 -12.70 20.72 -4.28
CA LEU A 224 -12.91 21.05 -2.87
C LEU A 224 -13.91 20.11 -2.20
N GLY A 225 -14.98 19.70 -2.90
CA GLY A 225 -15.95 18.72 -2.42
C GLY A 225 -15.31 17.34 -2.17
N THR A 226 -14.49 16.86 -3.10
CA THR A 226 -13.77 15.58 -2.97
C THR A 226 -12.79 15.62 -1.78
N LEU A 227 -12.01 16.69 -1.64
CA LEU A 227 -11.09 16.86 -0.51
C LEU A 227 -11.84 16.96 0.83
N LYS A 228 -12.97 17.68 0.85
CA LYS A 228 -13.85 17.75 2.03
C LYS A 228 -14.37 16.35 2.42
N THR A 229 -14.83 15.57 1.45
CA THR A 229 -15.33 14.20 1.68
C THR A 229 -14.21 13.29 2.21
N LEU A 230 -12.99 13.39 1.65
CA LEU A 230 -11.83 12.65 2.13
C LEU A 230 -11.52 13.02 3.60
N PHE A 231 -11.53 14.32 3.93
CA PHE A 231 -11.28 14.79 5.29
C PHE A 231 -12.37 14.34 6.27
N LEU A 232 -13.65 14.38 5.87
CA LEU A 232 -14.76 13.88 6.67
C LEU A 232 -14.66 12.37 6.90
N ASN A 233 -14.34 11.60 5.88
CA ASN A 233 -14.10 10.16 5.99
C ASN A 233 -12.94 9.87 6.93
N LEU A 234 -11.80 10.58 6.79
CA LEU A 234 -10.66 10.46 7.67
C LEU A 234 -11.04 10.73 9.14
N SER A 235 -11.70 11.86 9.39
CA SER A 235 -12.15 12.27 10.73
C SER A 235 -13.14 11.26 11.33
N SER A 236 -14.11 10.80 10.56
CA SER A 236 -15.15 9.87 11.04
C SER A 236 -14.63 8.47 11.32
N THR A 237 -13.78 7.92 10.45
CA THR A 237 -13.21 6.57 10.63
C THR A 237 -12.22 6.51 11.80
N LEU A 238 -11.43 7.57 12.00
CA LEU A 238 -10.49 7.66 13.11
C LEU A 238 -11.18 7.78 14.49
N ARG A 239 -12.46 8.03 14.57
CA ARG A 239 -13.22 8.00 15.82
C ARG A 239 -13.54 6.57 16.31
N ILE A 240 -13.40 5.57 15.44
CA ILE A 240 -13.63 4.16 15.76
C ILE A 240 -12.36 3.57 16.37
N ARG A 241 -12.45 3.05 17.60
CA ARG A 241 -11.27 2.56 18.33
C ARG A 241 -10.57 1.40 17.63
N ALA A 242 -11.32 0.38 17.19
CA ALA A 242 -10.74 -0.76 16.48
C ALA A 242 -9.99 -0.33 15.23
N PHE A 243 -10.51 0.67 14.49
CA PHE A 243 -9.83 1.16 13.31
C PHE A 243 -8.53 1.90 13.62
N ARG A 244 -8.49 2.72 14.68
CA ARG A 244 -7.22 3.37 15.10
C ARG A 244 -6.16 2.34 15.46
N LEU A 245 -6.53 1.28 16.20
CA LEU A 245 -5.61 0.21 16.56
C LEU A 245 -5.18 -0.60 15.34
N HIS A 246 -6.11 -0.92 14.44
CA HIS A 246 -5.82 -1.57 13.17
C HIS A 246 -4.85 -0.72 12.32
N LEU A 247 -5.10 0.57 12.19
CA LEU A 247 -4.24 1.49 11.46
C LEU A 247 -2.84 1.57 12.09
N GLY A 248 -2.75 1.58 13.42
CA GLY A 248 -1.47 1.53 14.14
C GLY A 248 -0.66 0.26 13.85
N MET A 249 -1.31 -0.91 13.80
CA MET A 249 -0.66 -2.16 13.38
C MET A 249 -0.24 -2.09 11.90
N TYR A 250 -1.11 -1.62 11.02
CA TYR A 250 -0.82 -1.46 9.60
C TYR A 250 0.41 -0.57 9.36
N LEU A 251 0.43 0.61 9.97
CA LEU A 251 1.52 1.56 9.82
C LEU A 251 2.80 1.07 10.51
N GLY A 252 2.70 0.39 11.66
CA GLY A 252 3.83 -0.23 12.35
C GLY A 252 4.62 -1.19 11.45
N GLY A 253 3.92 -2.03 10.69
CA GLY A 253 4.53 -2.92 9.71
C GLY A 253 5.11 -2.19 8.51
N TYR A 254 4.34 -1.29 7.90
CA TYR A 254 4.72 -0.65 6.63
C TYR A 254 5.80 0.43 6.78
N ILE A 255 5.71 1.31 7.78
CA ILE A 255 6.73 2.35 8.01
C ILE A 255 8.09 1.71 8.32
N SER A 256 8.11 0.65 9.13
CA SER A 256 9.35 -0.07 9.40
C SER A 256 9.99 -0.65 8.14
N GLN A 257 9.18 -1.14 7.19
CA GLN A 257 9.66 -1.63 5.90
C GLN A 257 10.13 -0.51 4.97
N ASP A 258 9.49 0.66 4.99
CA ASP A 258 9.92 1.81 4.19
C ASP A 258 11.29 2.31 4.62
N ILE A 259 11.51 2.45 5.94
CA ILE A 259 12.81 2.83 6.50
C ILE A 259 13.86 1.77 6.14
N PHE A 260 13.52 0.49 6.32
CA PHE A 260 14.42 -0.61 5.98
C PHE A 260 14.82 -0.59 4.49
N ASN A 261 13.85 -0.49 3.58
CA ASN A 261 14.11 -0.49 2.14
C ASN A 261 14.98 0.70 1.74
N ALA A 262 14.70 1.90 2.27
CA ALA A 262 15.46 3.11 1.97
C ALA A 262 16.92 3.04 2.47
N ALA A 263 17.18 2.38 3.60
CA ALA A 263 18.51 2.30 4.21
C ALA A 263 19.30 1.04 3.83
N PHE A 264 18.64 -0.02 3.35
CA PHE A 264 19.23 -1.35 3.20
C PHE A 264 20.40 -1.39 2.22
N THR A 265 20.25 -0.78 1.04
CA THR A 265 21.33 -0.78 0.04
C THR A 265 22.56 -0.04 0.53
N TYR A 266 22.37 1.10 1.21
CA TYR A 266 23.47 1.82 1.85
C TYR A 266 24.16 0.99 2.93
N PHE A 267 23.40 0.28 3.73
CA PHE A 267 23.96 -0.61 4.75
C PHE A 267 24.82 -1.72 4.14
N VAL A 268 24.32 -2.38 3.09
CA VAL A 268 25.08 -3.45 2.44
C VAL A 268 26.35 -2.90 1.79
N VAL A 269 26.29 -1.79 1.09
CA VAL A 269 27.42 -1.25 0.33
C VAL A 269 28.45 -0.57 1.26
N PHE A 270 28.00 0.30 2.17
CA PHE A 270 28.90 1.16 2.94
C PHE A 270 29.16 0.65 4.36
N ALA A 271 28.21 -0.02 5.02
CA ALA A 271 28.41 -0.43 6.41
C ALA A 271 29.04 -1.80 6.57
N ILE A 272 28.72 -2.77 5.69
CA ILE A 272 29.29 -4.11 5.76
C ILE A 272 30.23 -4.46 4.60
N GLY A 273 30.57 -3.46 3.73
CA GLY A 273 31.54 -3.64 2.65
C GLY A 273 31.09 -4.60 1.53
N GLY A 274 29.79 -4.76 1.34
CA GLY A 274 29.23 -5.56 0.25
C GLY A 274 29.21 -4.80 -1.08
N THR A 275 28.59 -5.39 -2.10
CA THR A 275 28.44 -4.79 -3.44
C THR A 275 26.96 -4.58 -3.77
N LEU A 276 26.68 -3.80 -4.83
CA LEU A 276 25.34 -3.66 -5.38
C LEU A 276 24.72 -5.01 -5.77
N VAL A 277 25.54 -5.92 -6.30
CA VAL A 277 25.12 -7.30 -6.63
C VAL A 277 24.60 -8.02 -5.39
N ILE A 278 25.35 -7.96 -4.29
CA ILE A 278 24.96 -8.59 -3.03
C ILE A 278 23.67 -7.94 -2.49
N ALA A 279 23.58 -6.61 -2.50
CA ALA A 279 22.36 -5.92 -2.07
C ALA A 279 21.14 -6.37 -2.90
N SER A 280 21.30 -6.50 -4.21
CA SER A 280 20.26 -6.94 -5.15
C SER A 280 19.81 -8.38 -4.87
N GLU A 281 20.73 -9.33 -4.76
CA GLU A 281 20.43 -10.73 -4.45
C GLU A 281 19.74 -10.89 -3.10
N MET A 282 20.18 -10.14 -2.10
CA MET A 282 19.64 -10.16 -0.75
C MET A 282 18.25 -9.51 -0.67
N MET A 283 18.00 -8.48 -1.47
CA MET A 283 16.67 -7.90 -1.61
C MET A 283 15.69 -8.94 -2.20
N ALA A 284 16.10 -9.62 -3.28
CA ALA A 284 15.29 -10.68 -3.88
C ALA A 284 15.02 -11.83 -2.89
N LEU A 285 16.04 -12.27 -2.14
CA LEU A 285 15.88 -13.28 -1.09
C LEU A 285 14.83 -12.85 -0.05
N THR A 286 14.86 -11.57 0.36
CA THR A 286 13.90 -11.03 1.31
C THR A 286 12.47 -11.11 0.76
N TYR A 287 12.26 -10.81 -0.53
CA TYR A 287 10.95 -10.95 -1.16
C TYR A 287 10.50 -12.42 -1.30
N VAL A 288 11.42 -13.35 -1.57
CA VAL A 288 11.11 -14.78 -1.54
C VAL A 288 10.66 -15.21 -0.14
N ALA A 289 11.39 -14.81 0.90
CA ALA A 289 11.02 -15.11 2.29
C ALA A 289 9.65 -14.49 2.66
N GLN A 290 9.32 -13.28 2.15
CA GLN A 290 8.00 -12.66 2.33
C GLN A 290 6.88 -13.49 1.68
N LEU A 291 7.10 -14.03 0.48
CA LEU A 291 6.12 -14.90 -0.19
C LEU A 291 5.83 -16.15 0.66
N VAL A 292 6.87 -16.80 1.17
CA VAL A 292 6.73 -17.96 2.08
C VAL A 292 5.99 -17.56 3.36
N ALA A 293 6.32 -16.40 3.92
CA ALA A 293 5.68 -15.91 5.14
C ALA A 293 4.17 -15.71 4.99
N VAL A 294 3.69 -15.23 3.83
CA VAL A 294 2.25 -15.10 3.57
C VAL A 294 1.55 -16.45 3.64
N ALA A 295 2.15 -17.50 3.05
CA ALA A 295 1.59 -18.85 3.09
C ALA A 295 1.50 -19.40 4.53
N ILE A 296 2.46 -19.07 5.40
CA ILE A 296 2.47 -19.45 6.81
C ILE A 296 1.50 -18.59 7.64
N ALA A 297 1.40 -17.30 7.33
CA ALA A 297 0.55 -16.36 8.07
C ALA A 297 -0.95 -16.67 7.94
N ILE A 298 -1.39 -17.20 6.80
CA ILE A 298 -2.81 -17.55 6.57
C ILE A 298 -3.32 -18.51 7.64
N PRO A 299 -2.80 -19.75 7.80
CA PRO A 299 -3.26 -20.68 8.83
C PRO A 299 -3.00 -20.17 10.24
N MET A 300 -1.94 -19.39 10.45
CA MET A 300 -1.63 -18.82 11.76
C MET A 300 -2.70 -17.82 12.22
N VAL A 301 -3.16 -16.92 11.34
CA VAL A 301 -4.24 -15.98 11.64
C VAL A 301 -5.56 -16.69 11.89
N VAL A 302 -5.88 -17.72 11.10
CA VAL A 302 -7.11 -18.52 11.29
C VAL A 302 -7.12 -19.23 12.64
N ARG A 303 -5.97 -19.75 13.09
CA ARG A 303 -5.87 -20.52 14.33
C ARG A 303 -5.73 -19.66 15.58
N PHE A 304 -4.89 -18.64 15.53
CA PHE A 304 -4.51 -17.84 16.72
C PHE A 304 -5.11 -16.43 16.73
N GLY A 305 -5.72 -16.01 15.64
CA GLY A 305 -6.23 -14.65 15.46
C GLY A 305 -5.18 -13.65 14.98
N PRO A 306 -5.60 -12.44 14.57
CA PRO A 306 -4.72 -11.46 13.92
C PRO A 306 -3.67 -10.86 14.88
N ALA A 307 -4.03 -10.45 16.11
CA ALA A 307 -3.11 -9.78 17.01
C ALA A 307 -1.96 -10.67 17.53
N PRO A 308 -2.18 -11.93 17.97
CA PRO A 308 -1.07 -12.84 18.32
C PRO A 308 -0.18 -13.13 17.11
N SER A 309 -0.76 -13.37 15.93
CA SER A 309 -0.02 -13.63 14.69
C SER A 309 0.86 -12.44 14.29
N TYR A 310 0.35 -11.23 14.45
CA TYR A 310 1.09 -9.99 14.19
C TYR A 310 2.30 -9.85 15.15
N ARG A 311 2.15 -10.18 16.43
CA ARG A 311 3.26 -10.16 17.41
C ARG A 311 4.35 -11.17 17.07
N VAL A 312 3.98 -12.36 16.64
CA VAL A 312 4.95 -13.37 16.16
C VAL A 312 5.72 -12.82 14.94
N ALA A 313 5.02 -12.22 13.99
CA ALA A 313 5.64 -11.62 12.81
C ALA A 313 6.64 -10.50 13.15
N ILE A 314 6.30 -9.63 14.10
CA ILE A 314 7.22 -8.60 14.61
C ILE A 314 8.48 -9.22 15.22
N ASN A 315 8.35 -10.27 16.03
CA ASN A 315 9.50 -10.92 16.65
C ASN A 315 10.45 -11.50 15.60
N PHE A 316 9.92 -12.13 14.53
CA PHE A 316 10.76 -12.57 13.42
C PHE A 316 11.48 -11.41 12.73
N TYR A 317 10.79 -10.29 12.51
CA TYR A 317 11.41 -9.13 11.87
C TYR A 317 12.48 -8.50 12.77
N ILE A 318 12.22 -8.36 14.06
CA ILE A 318 13.20 -7.86 15.04
C ILE A 318 14.41 -8.78 15.10
N LEU A 319 14.23 -10.11 15.11
CA LEU A 319 15.35 -11.06 15.06
C LEU A 319 16.20 -10.87 13.81
N GLY A 320 15.59 -10.64 12.67
CA GLY A 320 16.33 -10.31 11.44
C GLY A 320 17.13 -9.02 11.55
N ILE A 321 16.52 -7.93 12.10
CA ILE A 321 17.22 -6.66 12.33
C ILE A 321 18.38 -6.81 13.32
N LEU A 322 18.19 -7.54 14.41
CA LEU A 322 19.25 -7.84 15.37
C LEU A 322 20.36 -8.70 14.73
N GLY A 323 20.01 -9.61 13.82
CA GLY A 323 20.99 -10.35 13.02
C GLY A 323 21.83 -9.44 12.12
N LEU A 324 21.25 -8.39 11.52
CA LEU A 324 21.99 -7.39 10.75
C LEU A 324 22.88 -6.52 11.66
N LEU A 325 22.37 -6.14 12.83
CA LEU A 325 23.16 -5.41 13.83
C LEU A 325 24.35 -6.23 14.30
N SER A 326 24.15 -7.52 14.60
CA SER A 326 25.23 -8.40 15.04
C SER A 326 26.27 -8.63 13.94
N LEU A 327 25.86 -8.71 12.67
CA LEU A 327 26.78 -8.75 11.54
C LEU A 327 27.65 -7.48 11.48
N TYR A 328 27.06 -6.31 11.68
CA TYR A 328 27.79 -5.04 11.70
C TYR A 328 28.79 -4.91 12.87
N LEU A 329 28.39 -5.35 14.07
CA LEU A 329 29.19 -5.14 15.29
C LEU A 329 30.23 -6.23 15.56
N LEU A 330 29.96 -7.48 15.15
CA LEU A 330 30.74 -8.65 15.58
C LEU A 330 31.53 -9.31 14.46
N SER A 331 31.35 -8.89 13.21
CA SER A 331 32.02 -9.51 12.08
C SER A 331 33.35 -8.79 11.80
N ASP A 332 34.45 -9.54 11.80
CA ASP A 332 35.76 -9.06 11.33
C ASP A 332 35.81 -8.92 9.79
N GLY A 333 34.68 -9.05 9.11
CA GLY A 333 34.51 -8.93 7.67
C GLY A 333 33.12 -9.37 7.20
N PHE A 334 32.85 -9.16 5.91
CA PHE A 334 31.57 -9.51 5.29
C PHE A 334 31.29 -11.01 5.36
N SER A 335 30.19 -11.43 5.99
CA SER A 335 29.69 -12.80 6.02
C SER A 335 28.36 -12.93 5.27
N ARG A 336 28.42 -13.53 4.07
CA ARG A 336 27.22 -13.76 3.23
C ARG A 336 26.20 -14.68 3.89
N TYR A 337 26.65 -15.73 4.57
CA TYR A 337 25.75 -16.69 5.22
C TYR A 337 24.99 -16.07 6.40
N TRP A 338 25.67 -15.21 7.17
CA TRP A 338 25.04 -14.49 8.26
C TRP A 338 23.98 -13.50 7.74
N LEU A 339 24.33 -12.76 6.67
CA LEU A 339 23.40 -11.85 6.01
C LEU A 339 22.15 -12.57 5.49
N ILE A 340 22.33 -13.75 4.84
CA ILE A 340 21.23 -14.60 4.38
C ILE A 340 20.32 -15.00 5.55
N GLY A 341 20.88 -15.49 6.67
CA GLY A 341 20.11 -15.87 7.84
C GLY A 341 19.29 -14.71 8.41
N ALA A 342 19.91 -13.56 8.61
CA ALA A 342 19.23 -12.35 9.10
C ALA A 342 18.08 -11.92 8.19
N LEU A 343 18.27 -11.95 6.86
CA LEU A 343 17.26 -11.52 5.90
C LEU A 343 16.12 -12.53 5.71
N ILE A 344 16.36 -13.82 5.92
CA ILE A 344 15.28 -14.80 5.96
C ILE A 344 14.33 -14.47 7.14
N PHE A 345 14.88 -14.25 8.34
CA PHE A 345 14.06 -13.86 9.49
C PHE A 345 13.33 -12.53 9.24
N ALA A 346 14.03 -11.51 8.73
CA ALA A 346 13.42 -10.23 8.38
C ALA A 346 12.29 -10.40 7.35
N GLY A 347 12.52 -11.17 6.29
CA GLY A 347 11.54 -11.43 5.24
C GLY A 347 10.30 -12.19 5.74
N LEU A 348 10.50 -13.22 6.59
CA LEU A 348 9.40 -13.95 7.22
C LEU A 348 8.52 -13.02 8.06
N GLY A 349 9.13 -12.15 8.87
CA GLY A 349 8.38 -11.15 9.63
C GLY A 349 7.63 -10.18 8.72
N ARG A 350 8.30 -9.59 7.74
CA ARG A 350 7.74 -8.58 6.82
C ARG A 350 6.56 -9.11 6.01
N GLY A 351 6.65 -10.32 5.46
CA GLY A 351 5.57 -10.91 4.67
C GLY A 351 4.28 -11.10 5.48
N ALA A 352 4.40 -11.58 6.71
CA ALA A 352 3.24 -11.70 7.62
C ALA A 352 2.68 -10.33 8.02
N LEU A 353 3.53 -9.32 8.28
CA LEU A 353 3.12 -7.95 8.58
C LEU A 353 2.42 -7.27 7.39
N ASN A 354 2.72 -7.67 6.16
CA ASN A 354 1.98 -7.21 4.99
C ASN A 354 0.59 -7.86 4.89
N TYR A 355 0.48 -9.15 5.16
CA TYR A 355 -0.77 -9.89 5.01
C TYR A 355 -1.79 -9.61 6.11
N ILE A 356 -1.35 -9.62 7.40
CA ILE A 356 -2.27 -9.61 8.55
C ILE A 356 -3.17 -8.38 8.60
N PRO A 357 -2.68 -7.13 8.42
CA PRO A 357 -3.55 -5.96 8.44
C PRO A 357 -4.56 -5.95 7.29
N TRP A 358 -4.17 -6.36 6.08
CA TRP A 358 -5.11 -6.44 4.96
C TRP A 358 -6.19 -7.50 5.15
N ASN A 359 -5.87 -8.62 5.77
CA ASN A 359 -6.87 -9.61 6.16
C ASN A 359 -7.83 -9.04 7.21
N THR A 360 -7.29 -8.33 8.21
CA THR A 360 -8.06 -7.78 9.33
C THR A 360 -8.91 -6.57 8.93
N TYR A 361 -8.54 -5.87 7.86
CA TYR A 361 -9.28 -4.74 7.30
C TYR A 361 -10.76 -5.05 7.06
N ASN A 362 -11.07 -6.27 6.60
CA ASN A 362 -12.45 -6.69 6.28
C ASN A 362 -13.40 -6.60 7.49
N TYR A 363 -12.88 -6.73 8.72
CA TYR A 363 -13.69 -6.63 9.94
C TYR A 363 -13.98 -5.18 10.36
N MET A 364 -13.24 -4.20 9.82
CA MET A 364 -13.42 -2.79 10.19
C MET A 364 -14.75 -2.23 9.72
N ALA A 365 -15.28 -2.71 8.58
CA ALA A 365 -16.58 -2.32 8.07
C ALA A 365 -17.72 -2.81 8.97
N ASP A 366 -17.57 -3.96 9.63
CA ASP A 366 -18.56 -4.47 10.57
C ASP A 366 -18.56 -3.66 11.88
N VAL A 367 -17.38 -3.27 12.39
CA VAL A 367 -17.28 -2.35 13.54
C VAL A 367 -17.84 -0.96 13.20
N ASP A 368 -17.67 -0.49 11.97
CA ASP A 368 -18.30 0.76 11.53
C ASP A 368 -19.83 0.63 11.49
N GLN A 369 -20.34 -0.48 11.01
CA GLN A 369 -21.77 -0.72 10.88
C GLN A 369 -22.49 -0.63 12.23
N ILE A 370 -21.93 -1.19 13.30
CA ILE A 370 -22.55 -1.08 14.61
C ILE A 370 -22.52 0.35 15.17
N VAL A 371 -21.51 1.16 14.78
CA VAL A 371 -21.40 2.56 15.20
C VAL A 371 -22.34 3.47 14.41
N THR A 372 -22.39 3.30 13.08
CA THR A 372 -23.04 4.27 12.16
C THR A 372 -24.35 3.79 11.56
N ALA A 373 -24.75 2.53 11.79
CA ALA A 373 -25.84 1.82 11.09
C ALA A 373 -25.64 1.71 9.57
N ARG A 374 -24.44 2.01 9.05
CA ARG A 374 -24.10 1.96 7.63
C ARG A 374 -22.78 1.21 7.41
N ARG A 375 -22.63 0.57 6.26
CA ARG A 375 -21.43 -0.15 5.89
C ARG A 375 -20.61 0.67 4.88
N ARG A 376 -19.46 1.21 5.30
CA ARG A 376 -18.64 2.16 4.53
C ARG A 376 -17.26 1.60 4.16
N GLU A 377 -17.21 0.41 3.55
CA GLU A 377 -15.95 -0.26 3.20
C GLU A 377 -14.99 0.63 2.38
N GLY A 378 -15.52 1.33 1.37
CA GLY A 378 -14.73 2.22 0.52
C GLY A 378 -14.08 3.39 1.27
N SER A 379 -14.75 3.94 2.29
CA SER A 379 -14.19 5.04 3.10
C SER A 379 -12.95 4.59 3.87
N PHE A 380 -12.97 3.37 4.44
CA PHE A 380 -11.82 2.81 5.16
C PHE A 380 -10.65 2.51 4.23
N ALA A 381 -10.92 1.93 3.04
CA ALA A 381 -9.89 1.68 2.04
C ALA A 381 -9.22 2.98 1.58
N GLY A 382 -10.00 4.01 1.28
CA GLY A 382 -9.51 5.32 0.88
C GLY A 382 -8.64 5.98 1.95
N VAL A 383 -9.08 5.93 3.22
CA VAL A 383 -8.34 6.47 4.36
C VAL A 383 -7.03 5.71 4.59
N MET A 384 -7.05 4.38 4.56
CA MET A 384 -5.83 3.56 4.70
C MET A 384 -4.82 3.88 3.59
N THR A 385 -5.27 3.95 2.34
CA THR A 385 -4.40 4.25 1.20
C THR A 385 -3.81 5.65 1.28
N PHE A 386 -4.61 6.66 1.64
CA PHE A 386 -4.15 8.03 1.82
C PHE A 386 -3.08 8.13 2.92
N ILE A 387 -3.36 7.59 4.11
CA ILE A 387 -2.43 7.61 5.24
C ILE A 387 -1.16 6.82 4.90
N ARG A 388 -1.29 5.69 4.20
CA ARG A 388 -0.14 4.88 3.74
C ARG A 388 0.82 5.68 2.87
N LYS A 389 0.30 6.41 1.87
CA LYS A 389 1.11 7.24 0.97
C LYS A 389 1.79 8.37 1.73
N ALA A 390 1.05 9.07 2.60
CA ALA A 390 1.58 10.16 3.41
C ALA A 390 2.69 9.68 4.37
N THR A 391 2.48 8.56 5.07
CA THR A 391 3.48 8.02 6.01
C THR A 391 4.71 7.47 5.31
N GLN A 392 4.58 6.92 4.10
CA GLN A 392 5.71 6.52 3.27
C GLN A 392 6.58 7.71 2.88
N ALA A 393 5.95 8.82 2.46
CA ALA A 393 6.66 10.06 2.17
C ALA A 393 7.48 10.55 3.38
N VAL A 394 6.86 10.55 4.56
CA VAL A 394 7.51 10.95 5.82
C VAL A 394 8.66 10.00 6.18
N ALA A 395 8.47 8.68 6.04
CA ALA A 395 9.48 7.69 6.37
C ALA A 395 10.74 7.82 5.51
N VAL A 396 10.58 7.97 4.19
CA VAL A 396 11.72 8.14 3.28
C VAL A 396 12.40 9.49 3.50
N MET A 397 11.62 10.56 3.72
CA MET A 397 12.17 11.88 4.05
C MET A 397 12.98 11.85 5.36
N PHE A 398 12.48 11.15 6.38
CA PHE A 398 13.20 10.94 7.63
C PHE A 398 14.56 10.26 7.39
N VAL A 399 14.61 9.19 6.59
CA VAL A 399 15.87 8.52 6.24
C VAL A 399 16.82 9.50 5.55
N GLY A 400 16.36 10.28 4.57
CA GLY A 400 17.18 11.26 3.87
C GLY A 400 17.79 12.30 4.82
N ILE A 401 16.98 12.87 5.72
CA ILE A 401 17.43 13.86 6.71
C ILE A 401 18.46 13.25 7.68
N VAL A 402 18.21 12.05 8.19
CA VAL A 402 19.11 11.38 9.16
C VAL A 402 20.45 11.06 8.52
N LEU A 403 20.46 10.54 7.29
CA LEU A 403 21.70 10.23 6.58
C LEU A 403 22.52 11.49 6.28
N GLU A 404 21.90 12.59 5.85
CA GLU A 404 22.58 13.86 5.58
C GLU A 404 23.13 14.48 6.87
N ALA A 405 22.34 14.52 7.93
CA ALA A 405 22.78 14.99 9.24
C ALA A 405 23.91 14.13 9.85
N GLY A 406 23.93 12.83 9.52
CA GLY A 406 25.00 11.89 9.88
C GLY A 406 26.28 12.02 9.06
N GLY A 407 26.32 12.96 8.11
CA GLY A 407 27.53 13.23 7.32
C GLY A 407 27.69 12.31 6.10
N PHE A 408 26.61 11.72 5.59
CA PHE A 408 26.65 10.97 4.34
C PHE A 408 27.00 11.90 3.17
N VAL A 409 28.02 11.56 2.40
CA VAL A 409 28.48 12.33 1.23
C VAL A 409 28.05 11.61 -0.05
N SER A 410 27.15 12.23 -0.80
CA SER A 410 26.64 11.69 -2.08
C SER A 410 27.77 11.58 -3.11
N GLY A 411 27.79 10.48 -3.87
CA GLY A 411 28.79 10.20 -4.90
C GLY A 411 30.16 9.78 -4.38
N ALA A 412 30.41 9.76 -3.07
CA ALA A 412 31.68 9.31 -2.51
C ALA A 412 31.77 7.77 -2.52
N GLU A 413 32.91 7.23 -2.95
CA GLU A 413 33.17 5.79 -2.93
C GLU A 413 33.28 5.24 -1.51
N THR A 414 33.76 6.03 -0.58
CA THR A 414 33.90 5.69 0.85
C THR A 414 33.22 6.74 1.71
N GLN A 415 32.69 6.33 2.86
CA GLN A 415 31.99 7.17 3.80
C GLN A 415 32.78 7.31 5.11
N SER A 416 32.55 8.40 5.84
CA SER A 416 33.13 8.57 7.19
C SER A 416 32.56 7.53 8.17
N GLU A 417 33.28 7.24 9.25
CA GLU A 417 32.80 6.33 10.32
C GLU A 417 31.49 6.81 10.91
N GLN A 418 31.31 8.12 11.05
CA GLN A 418 30.06 8.71 11.51
C GLN A 418 28.89 8.41 10.55
N ALA A 419 29.10 8.56 9.24
CA ALA A 419 28.09 8.26 8.23
C ALA A 419 27.74 6.77 8.21
N ILE A 420 28.76 5.89 8.30
CA ILE A 420 28.58 4.44 8.36
C ILE A 420 27.77 4.04 9.60
N THR A 421 28.10 4.58 10.76
CA THR A 421 27.37 4.35 12.00
C THR A 421 25.93 4.85 11.90
N THR A 422 25.72 6.01 11.27
CA THR A 422 24.38 6.57 11.04
C THR A 422 23.54 5.69 10.10
N ILE A 423 24.14 5.14 9.03
CA ILE A 423 23.47 4.19 8.13
C ILE A 423 23.01 2.95 8.92
N ALA A 424 23.93 2.34 9.71
CA ALA A 424 23.62 1.17 10.52
C ALA A 424 22.54 1.48 11.57
N ALA A 425 22.64 2.60 12.26
CA ALA A 425 21.65 3.05 13.23
C ALA A 425 20.28 3.29 12.59
N THR A 426 20.23 3.91 11.42
CA THR A 426 18.99 4.17 10.69
C THR A 426 18.28 2.86 10.31
N LEU A 427 19.02 1.87 9.82
CA LEU A 427 18.48 0.55 9.45
C LEU A 427 17.98 -0.23 10.66
N VAL A 428 18.60 -0.09 11.82
CA VAL A 428 18.28 -0.85 13.03
C VAL A 428 17.26 -0.12 13.89
N ILE A 429 17.60 1.08 14.34
CA ILE A 429 16.79 1.82 15.35
C ILE A 429 15.46 2.28 14.74
N GLY A 430 15.49 2.80 13.52
CA GLY A 430 14.28 3.33 12.86
C GLY A 430 13.16 2.30 12.77
N PRO A 431 13.36 1.16 12.08
CA PRO A 431 12.35 0.10 12.02
C PRO A 431 11.98 -0.46 13.39
N MET A 432 12.96 -0.63 14.30
CA MET A 432 12.75 -1.22 15.61
C MET A 432 11.79 -0.40 16.48
N LEU A 433 11.96 0.93 16.52
CA LEU A 433 11.07 1.83 17.26
C LEU A 433 9.62 1.73 16.76
N VAL A 434 9.45 1.71 15.43
CA VAL A 434 8.13 1.62 14.81
C VAL A 434 7.49 0.25 15.04
N LEU A 435 8.29 -0.84 14.99
CA LEU A 435 7.83 -2.20 15.28
C LEU A 435 7.41 -2.35 16.74
N LEU A 436 8.16 -1.80 17.68
CA LEU A 436 7.79 -1.82 19.11
C LEU A 436 6.50 -1.06 19.38
N LEU A 437 6.28 0.07 18.71
CA LEU A 437 5.00 0.78 18.76
C LEU A 437 3.86 -0.07 18.19
N GLY A 438 4.06 -0.70 17.03
CA GLY A 438 3.10 -1.64 16.44
C GLY A 438 2.81 -2.84 17.35
N PHE A 439 3.82 -3.38 18.00
CA PHE A 439 3.67 -4.44 19.01
C PHE A 439 2.79 -3.99 20.15
N TRP A 440 3.09 -2.82 20.75
CA TRP A 440 2.28 -2.25 21.82
C TRP A 440 0.83 -2.03 21.42
N VAL A 441 0.58 -1.47 20.22
CA VAL A 441 -0.77 -1.31 19.67
C VAL A 441 -1.48 -2.65 19.53
N SER A 442 -0.79 -3.69 19.08
CA SER A 442 -1.35 -5.03 18.90
C SER A 442 -1.81 -5.67 20.22
N THR A 443 -1.23 -5.28 21.37
CA THR A 443 -1.69 -5.76 22.68
C THR A 443 -3.06 -5.21 23.07
N LYS A 444 -3.46 -4.08 22.49
CA LYS A 444 -4.76 -3.44 22.71
C LYS A 444 -5.82 -3.87 21.68
N PHE A 445 -5.41 -4.52 20.60
CA PHE A 445 -6.31 -4.93 19.53
C PHE A 445 -6.99 -6.26 19.87
N LYS A 446 -8.32 -6.26 20.00
CA LYS A 446 -9.09 -7.39 20.55
C LYS A 446 -10.00 -8.09 19.52
N ILE A 447 -9.90 -7.76 18.22
CA ILE A 447 -10.67 -8.50 17.23
C ILE A 447 -10.13 -9.91 17.09
N SER A 448 -10.99 -10.87 17.36
CA SER A 448 -10.79 -12.31 17.22
C SER A 448 -12.03 -12.93 16.58
N LYS A 449 -12.00 -14.23 16.31
CA LYS A 449 -13.16 -14.97 15.82
C LYS A 449 -14.36 -14.83 16.76
N ASP A 450 -14.12 -14.94 18.07
CA ASP A 450 -15.18 -14.92 19.10
C ASP A 450 -15.75 -13.52 19.28
N THR A 451 -14.88 -12.49 19.41
CA THR A 451 -15.35 -11.11 19.57
C THR A 451 -16.05 -10.59 18.30
N HIS A 452 -15.64 -11.04 17.11
CA HIS A 452 -16.33 -10.72 15.87
C HIS A 452 -17.70 -11.42 15.78
N ALA A 453 -17.83 -12.66 16.26
CA ALA A 453 -19.13 -13.34 16.31
C ALA A 453 -20.12 -12.61 17.24
N VAL A 454 -19.64 -12.13 18.39
CA VAL A 454 -20.43 -11.26 19.28
C VAL A 454 -20.85 -9.97 18.58
N LEU A 455 -19.92 -9.29 17.90
CA LEU A 455 -20.22 -8.08 17.14
C LEU A 455 -21.32 -8.31 16.11
N MET A 456 -21.24 -9.40 15.35
CA MET A 456 -22.25 -9.73 14.34
C MET A 456 -23.62 -10.07 14.94
N SER A 457 -23.65 -10.74 16.10
CA SER A 457 -24.91 -11.01 16.79
C SER A 457 -25.59 -9.73 17.30
N GLU A 458 -24.82 -8.78 17.82
CA GLU A 458 -25.36 -7.50 18.29
C GLU A 458 -25.80 -6.61 17.10
N ILE A 459 -25.10 -6.64 15.96
CA ILE A 459 -25.54 -5.98 14.71
C ILE A 459 -26.92 -6.50 14.28
N GLU A 460 -27.11 -7.83 14.34
CA GLU A 460 -28.38 -8.43 13.93
C GLU A 460 -29.53 -8.03 14.88
N ARG A 461 -29.27 -7.94 16.17
CA ARG A 461 -30.24 -7.43 17.18
C ARG A 461 -30.65 -5.98 16.87
N PHE A 462 -29.68 -5.11 16.58
CA PHE A 462 -29.99 -3.72 16.18
C PHE A 462 -30.84 -3.65 14.90
N LYS A 463 -30.59 -4.52 13.91
CA LYS A 463 -31.44 -4.60 12.72
C LYS A 463 -32.88 -5.04 13.03
N GLN A 464 -33.06 -5.87 14.05
CA GLN A 464 -34.38 -6.31 14.52
C GLN A 464 -35.08 -5.26 15.39
N GLY A 465 -34.44 -4.10 15.63
CA GLY A 465 -35.00 -2.99 16.43
C GLY A 465 -34.71 -3.10 17.93
N GLU A 466 -33.89 -4.08 18.37
CA GLU A 466 -33.48 -4.20 19.75
C GLU A 466 -32.37 -3.19 20.08
N SER A 467 -32.54 -2.40 21.13
CA SER A 467 -31.59 -1.36 21.56
C SER A 467 -30.85 -1.70 22.85
N THR A 468 -31.12 -2.88 23.42
CA THR A 468 -30.46 -3.37 24.65
C THR A 468 -29.48 -4.50 24.33
N PRO A 469 -28.33 -4.57 25.03
CA PRO A 469 -27.36 -5.65 24.80
C PRO A 469 -27.93 -7.02 25.23
N SER A 470 -27.52 -8.08 24.55
CA SER A 470 -27.93 -9.44 24.89
C SER A 470 -27.40 -9.87 26.28
N THR A 471 -26.16 -9.49 26.60
CA THR A 471 -25.53 -9.72 27.90
C THR A 471 -24.63 -8.55 28.28
N SER A 472 -24.28 -8.43 29.56
CA SER A 472 -23.30 -7.42 30.01
C SER A 472 -21.90 -7.66 29.44
N GLU A 473 -21.53 -8.90 29.18
CA GLU A 473 -20.25 -9.26 28.57
C GLU A 473 -20.21 -8.82 27.08
N ASN A 474 -21.27 -9.10 26.30
CA ASN A 474 -21.39 -8.67 24.91
C ASN A 474 -21.36 -7.14 24.79
N ARG A 475 -22.02 -6.44 25.73
CA ARG A 475 -21.93 -4.98 25.84
C ARG A 475 -20.48 -4.53 25.95
N ALA A 476 -19.72 -5.08 26.90
CA ALA A 476 -18.34 -4.70 27.15
C ALA A 476 -17.44 -4.96 25.92
N ILE A 477 -17.65 -6.07 25.22
CA ILE A 477 -16.92 -6.41 23.98
C ILE A 477 -17.19 -5.36 22.90
N VAL A 478 -18.45 -5.03 22.64
CA VAL A 478 -18.83 -4.09 21.57
C VAL A 478 -18.38 -2.67 21.88
N GLU A 479 -18.50 -2.24 23.15
CA GLU A 479 -18.00 -0.92 23.60
C GLU A 479 -16.47 -0.83 23.48
N ASP A 480 -15.73 -1.89 23.79
CA ASP A 480 -14.28 -1.93 23.63
C ASP A 480 -13.86 -1.89 22.14
N LEU A 481 -14.54 -2.61 21.25
CA LEU A 481 -14.25 -2.62 19.82
C LEU A 481 -14.59 -1.28 19.16
N SER A 482 -15.76 -0.73 19.46
CA SER A 482 -16.24 0.51 18.84
C SER A 482 -15.58 1.76 19.44
N GLY A 483 -15.31 1.74 20.75
CA GLY A 483 -14.90 2.91 21.54
C GLY A 483 -16.06 3.83 21.90
N TRP A 484 -17.31 3.35 21.80
CA TRP A 484 -18.52 4.08 22.08
C TRP A 484 -19.40 3.35 23.11
N PRO A 485 -20.08 4.08 24.02
CA PRO A 485 -21.09 3.48 24.90
C PRO A 485 -22.20 2.83 24.07
N TYR A 486 -22.75 1.72 24.54
CA TYR A 486 -23.75 0.92 23.81
C TYR A 486 -24.97 1.74 23.39
N GLU A 487 -25.44 2.66 24.24
CA GLU A 487 -26.59 3.54 23.99
C GLU A 487 -26.35 4.57 22.87
N LYS A 488 -25.07 4.78 22.51
CA LYS A 488 -24.66 5.68 21.43
C LYS A 488 -24.33 4.93 20.12
N LEU A 489 -24.57 3.64 20.04
CA LEU A 489 -24.40 2.87 18.83
C LEU A 489 -25.54 3.07 17.83
N TRP A 490 -25.46 2.40 16.70
CA TRP A 490 -26.48 2.36 15.64
C TRP A 490 -26.92 3.75 15.16
N GLY A 491 -25.94 4.62 14.88
CA GLY A 491 -26.18 5.98 14.39
C GLY A 491 -26.49 7.04 15.46
N ASN A 492 -26.69 6.64 16.75
CA ASN A 492 -27.02 7.55 17.84
C ASN A 492 -25.79 8.32 18.38
N ASN A 493 -24.86 8.69 17.50
CA ASN A 493 -23.63 9.39 17.85
C ASN A 493 -23.25 10.44 16.81
N SER A 494 -22.23 11.23 17.11
CA SER A 494 -21.79 12.32 16.19
C SER A 494 -21.24 11.81 14.85
N VAL A 495 -20.72 10.57 14.79
CA VAL A 495 -20.24 9.95 13.57
C VAL A 495 -21.42 9.53 12.70
N GLY A 496 -22.40 8.84 13.27
CA GLY A 496 -23.61 8.43 12.56
C GLY A 496 -24.38 9.61 11.97
N ARG A 497 -24.52 10.71 12.73
CA ARG A 497 -25.18 11.94 12.25
C ARG A 497 -24.41 12.61 11.12
N SER A 498 -23.10 12.79 11.23
CA SER A 498 -22.29 13.38 10.17
C SER A 498 -22.29 12.55 8.87
N VAL A 499 -22.42 11.23 9.00
CA VAL A 499 -22.53 10.31 7.85
C VAL A 499 -23.92 10.37 7.21
N SER A 500 -24.98 10.58 8.01
CA SER A 500 -26.35 10.74 7.47
C SER A 500 -26.55 12.09 6.77
N GLU A 501 -25.94 13.16 7.28
CA GLU A 501 -26.01 14.50 6.69
C GLU A 501 -25.12 14.64 5.43
N GLY A 502 -23.98 13.97 5.36
CA GLY A 502 -23.09 13.98 4.19
C GLY A 502 -23.52 13.08 3.03
N GLY A 503 -24.50 12.21 3.23
CA GLY A 503 -25.02 11.26 2.24
C GLY A 503 -26.49 11.49 1.85
N ALA A 504 -27.13 12.55 2.31
CA ALA A 504 -28.46 12.92 1.87
C ALA A 504 -28.35 13.72 0.56
N PRO A 505 -28.99 13.28 -0.57
CA PRO A 505 -29.36 14.22 -1.59
C PRO A 505 -30.29 15.26 -0.95
N ALA A 506 -30.15 16.50 -1.37
CA ALA A 506 -31.06 17.59 -0.99
C ALA A 506 -32.43 17.32 -1.65
N ASP A 507 -33.21 16.45 -1.06
CA ASP A 507 -34.61 16.28 -1.40
C ASP A 507 -35.44 16.96 -0.30
N GLY A 508 -35.87 18.18 -0.65
CA GLY A 508 -36.99 18.81 -0.07
C GLY A 508 -38.26 17.98 -0.32
N ALA A 509 -38.60 17.15 0.65
CA ALA A 509 -39.96 16.62 0.74
C ALA A 509 -40.55 17.05 2.07
N SER A 510 -41.39 18.07 1.97
CA SER A 510 -42.32 18.59 2.95
C SER A 510 -42.98 17.48 3.78
N ARG A 511 -42.75 17.51 5.09
CA ARG A 511 -43.70 16.95 6.04
C ARG A 511 -44.94 17.86 6.04
N SER A 512 -45.94 17.49 5.31
CA SER A 512 -47.28 18.02 5.48
C SER A 512 -48.25 16.86 5.65
N GLY A 513 -49.00 16.89 6.73
CA GLY A 513 -50.17 16.06 6.85
C GLY A 513 -50.34 15.39 8.20
N SER A 514 -50.76 16.16 9.16
CA SER A 514 -51.49 15.75 10.36
C SER A 514 -52.98 15.55 10.02
N PRO A 515 -53.86 15.21 10.92
CA PRO A 515 -54.54 13.94 11.10
C PRO A 515 -56.04 14.04 10.78
N ILE A 516 -56.65 12.93 10.53
CA ILE A 516 -57.96 12.58 11.13
C ILE A 516 -58.09 11.08 11.22
#